data_be74fbec69837cc1520cfa14b025915c
#
_entry.id   be74fbec69837cc1520cfa14b025915c
#
_cell.length_a   1.000
_cell.length_b   1.000
_cell.length_c   1.000
_cell.angle_alpha   90.00
_cell.angle_beta   90.00
_cell.angle_gamma   90.00
#
_symmetry.space_group_name_H-M   'P 1'
#
loop_
_entity.id
_entity.type
_entity.pdbx_description
1 polymer ?
#
loop_
_entity_poly.entity_id
_entity_poly.type
_entity_poly.pdbx_seq_one_letter_code
_entity_poly.pdbx_strand_id
1 'polypeptide(L)'
;MQGRFTLFSMAALMLALTACSSTPTRFYTLAATGGASPSPATAAMPAAAVGQTFIEVLPVSVPERLARPQIVVRTDDTRVDILEQDRWSAPFNNELRDALASGVANRLGAVDVTRGGRPVNQPVYRIIVELRQLDAVKGGKVDASFGWTITRSDNSASSVCRLAVVEPVSGAGIDGVVQGMQRAVANVADAISADVTALRAGKGGVCSS
;
A
#
# COMPACT_ATOMS: atom_id res chain seq x y z
N MET A 1 12.45 -51.47 -43.47
CA MET A 1 11.27 -50.78 -42.90
C MET A 1 11.48 -50.28 -41.45
N GLN A 2 12.55 -50.66 -40.76
CA GLN A 2 12.82 -50.33 -39.33
C GLN A 2 13.31 -48.87 -39.13
N GLY A 3 13.97 -48.22 -40.10
CA GLY A 3 14.53 -46.87 -39.93
C GLY A 3 13.52 -45.72 -39.91
N ARG A 4 12.30 -45.93 -40.43
CA ARG A 4 11.26 -44.88 -40.48
C ARG A 4 10.49 -44.76 -39.14
N PHE A 5 10.40 -45.85 -38.38
CA PHE A 5 9.75 -45.85 -37.06
C PHE A 5 10.60 -45.18 -35.99
N THR A 6 11.92 -45.30 -36.04
CA THR A 6 12.83 -44.65 -35.08
C THR A 6 12.89 -43.15 -35.25
N LEU A 7 12.82 -42.65 -36.48
CA LEU A 7 12.77 -41.23 -36.77
C LEU A 7 11.46 -40.57 -36.30
N PHE A 8 10.31 -41.26 -36.42
CA PHE A 8 9.01 -40.73 -35.93
C PHE A 8 8.95 -40.74 -34.40
N SER A 9 9.51 -41.72 -33.71
CA SER A 9 9.59 -41.76 -32.24
C SER A 9 10.46 -40.65 -31.68
N MET A 10 11.58 -40.33 -32.33
CA MET A 10 12.51 -39.31 -31.88
C MET A 10 11.93 -37.88 -32.12
N ALA A 11 11.20 -37.67 -33.20
CA ALA A 11 10.48 -36.39 -33.46
C ALA A 11 9.33 -36.15 -32.48
N ALA A 12 8.59 -37.20 -32.07
CA ALA A 12 7.52 -37.09 -31.09
C ALA A 12 8.06 -36.79 -29.68
N LEU A 13 9.24 -37.28 -29.31
CA LEU A 13 9.87 -37.03 -28.02
C LEU A 13 10.39 -35.58 -27.91
N MET A 14 10.86 -34.98 -29.00
CA MET A 14 11.31 -33.59 -29.04
C MET A 14 10.15 -32.55 -28.95
N LEU A 15 8.93 -32.90 -29.39
CA LEU A 15 7.75 -32.03 -29.25
C LEU A 15 7.20 -31.99 -27.82
N ALA A 16 7.47 -32.99 -27.00
CA ALA A 16 6.97 -33.09 -25.62
C ALA A 16 7.73 -32.17 -24.63
N LEU A 17 8.89 -31.65 -24.98
CA LEU A 17 9.73 -30.80 -24.11
C LEU A 17 9.40 -29.30 -24.14
N THR A 18 8.48 -28.83 -25.00
CA THR A 18 8.17 -27.40 -25.14
C THR A 18 6.98 -26.93 -24.29
N ALA A 19 6.38 -27.78 -23.47
CA ALA A 19 5.09 -27.53 -22.83
C ALA A 19 5.13 -26.91 -21.41
N CYS A 20 6.28 -26.51 -20.87
CA CYS A 20 6.38 -25.89 -19.54
C CYS A 20 6.82 -24.42 -19.61
N SER A 21 6.10 -23.58 -20.33
CA SER A 21 6.22 -22.13 -20.19
C SER A 21 5.25 -21.65 -19.13
N SER A 22 5.68 -21.62 -17.86
CA SER A 22 4.90 -20.99 -16.80
C SER A 22 4.95 -19.47 -16.99
N THR A 23 3.80 -18.81 -16.93
CA THR A 23 3.72 -17.34 -16.96
C THR A 23 4.53 -16.73 -15.80
N PRO A 24 5.44 -15.78 -16.04
CA PRO A 24 6.27 -15.21 -14.99
C PRO A 24 5.40 -14.46 -13.96
N THR A 25 5.74 -14.60 -12.69
CA THR A 25 5.10 -13.85 -11.61
C THR A 25 5.55 -12.38 -11.66
N ARG A 26 4.59 -11.46 -11.56
CA ARG A 26 4.81 -10.02 -11.48
C ARG A 26 4.61 -9.55 -10.05
N PHE A 27 5.50 -8.68 -9.59
CA PHE A 27 5.43 -8.11 -8.25
C PHE A 27 5.09 -6.62 -8.32
N TYR A 28 4.22 -6.19 -7.45
CA TYR A 28 3.68 -4.83 -7.38
C TYR A 28 3.92 -4.23 -6.00
N THR A 29 3.98 -2.90 -5.93
CA THR A 29 4.09 -2.16 -4.68
C THR A 29 3.07 -1.01 -4.63
N LEU A 30 2.61 -0.69 -3.43
CA LEU A 30 1.80 0.50 -3.17
C LEU A 30 2.65 1.76 -2.98
N ALA A 31 3.96 1.60 -2.77
CA ALA A 31 4.87 2.75 -2.70
C ALA A 31 4.85 3.49 -4.05
N ALA A 32 4.38 4.74 -4.04
CA ALA A 32 4.43 5.57 -5.24
C ALA A 32 5.88 5.95 -5.54
N THR A 33 6.33 5.70 -6.76
CA THR A 33 7.59 6.23 -7.29
C THR A 33 7.40 7.71 -7.63
N GLY A 34 7.27 8.56 -6.63
CA GLY A 34 7.02 9.97 -6.85
C GLY A 34 7.46 10.84 -5.69
N GLY A 35 8.63 11.42 -5.81
CA GLY A 35 9.09 12.51 -5.01
C GLY A 35 10.08 12.14 -3.91
N ALA A 36 11.31 12.55 -4.15
CA ALA A 36 12.52 12.36 -3.37
C ALA A 36 13.13 10.96 -3.50
N SER A 37 13.87 10.77 -4.60
CA SER A 37 15.06 9.92 -4.54
C SER A 37 15.80 10.28 -3.24
N PRO A 38 16.06 9.34 -2.32
CA PRO A 38 16.96 9.64 -1.23
C PRO A 38 18.31 9.96 -1.88
N SER A 39 18.64 11.26 -1.93
CA SER A 39 20.03 11.64 -2.10
C SER A 39 20.79 10.85 -1.05
N PRO A 40 21.95 10.24 -1.37
CA PRO A 40 22.79 9.60 -0.38
C PRO A 40 23.41 10.69 0.50
N ALA A 41 22.58 11.34 1.30
CA ALA A 41 23.04 12.18 2.39
C ALA A 41 23.47 11.20 3.48
N THR A 42 24.78 11.09 3.65
CA THR A 42 25.46 10.54 4.82
C THR A 42 24.57 10.72 6.04
N ALA A 43 24.08 9.60 6.59
CA ALA A 43 23.13 9.56 7.70
C ALA A 43 23.81 10.03 9.00
N ALA A 44 23.98 11.33 9.12
CA ALA A 44 23.96 11.96 10.44
C ALA A 44 22.46 12.11 10.76
N MET A 45 21.98 11.40 11.78
CA MET A 45 20.65 11.69 12.36
C MET A 45 20.68 13.19 12.72
N PRO A 46 19.86 14.05 12.08
CA PRO A 46 19.79 15.44 12.50
C PRO A 46 19.30 15.42 13.95
N ALA A 47 20.03 16.08 14.83
CA ALA A 47 19.54 16.41 16.15
C ALA A 47 18.14 16.99 15.96
N ALA A 48 17.13 16.44 16.66
CA ALA A 48 15.71 16.78 16.47
C ALA A 48 15.56 18.30 16.43
N ALA A 49 15.31 18.85 15.26
CA ALA A 49 15.11 20.28 15.10
C ALA A 49 13.90 20.68 15.92
N VAL A 50 13.99 21.79 16.63
CA VAL A 50 12.86 22.36 17.40
C VAL A 50 11.68 22.54 16.42
N GLY A 51 10.57 21.81 16.65
CA GLY A 51 9.41 21.80 15.76
C GLY A 51 9.28 20.58 14.84
N GLN A 52 10.22 19.61 14.88
CA GLN A 52 10.12 18.37 14.13
C GLN A 52 8.86 17.58 14.54
N THR A 53 8.12 17.13 13.56
CA THR A 53 6.95 16.25 13.79
C THR A 53 7.38 14.78 13.78
N PHE A 54 6.89 14.01 14.72
CA PHE A 54 7.13 12.57 14.80
C PHE A 54 5.82 11.81 14.67
N ILE A 55 5.79 10.81 13.80
CA ILE A 55 4.65 9.94 13.59
C ILE A 55 5.02 8.48 13.87
N GLU A 56 4.05 7.70 14.31
CA GLU A 56 4.18 6.26 14.46
C GLU A 56 2.96 5.61 13.81
N VAL A 57 3.15 5.02 12.62
CA VAL A 57 2.08 4.32 11.90
C VAL A 57 2.10 2.85 12.30
N LEU A 58 1.08 2.41 13.03
CA LEU A 58 0.93 1.04 13.48
C LEU A 58 0.59 0.09 12.32
N PRO A 59 0.73 -1.25 12.50
CA PRO A 59 0.28 -2.21 11.52
C PRO A 59 -1.17 -1.96 11.09
N VAL A 60 -1.42 -1.93 9.79
CA VAL A 60 -2.74 -1.67 9.23
C VAL A 60 -3.59 -2.93 9.28
N SER A 61 -4.80 -2.81 9.83
CA SER A 61 -5.81 -3.86 9.77
C SER A 61 -6.45 -3.89 8.38
N VAL A 62 -6.55 -5.07 7.79
CA VAL A 62 -7.16 -5.28 6.47
C VAL A 62 -8.18 -6.42 6.50
N PRO A 63 -9.22 -6.42 5.63
CA PRO A 63 -10.12 -7.55 5.50
C PRO A 63 -9.37 -8.85 5.19
N GLU A 64 -9.81 -9.96 5.80
CA GLU A 64 -9.16 -11.27 5.68
C GLU A 64 -8.96 -11.71 4.23
N ARG A 65 -9.92 -11.43 3.35
CA ARG A 65 -9.81 -11.76 1.92
C ARG A 65 -8.62 -11.09 1.21
N LEU A 66 -8.10 -9.98 1.77
CA LEU A 66 -6.96 -9.23 1.25
C LEU A 66 -5.64 -9.55 1.97
N ALA A 67 -5.68 -10.27 3.10
CA ALA A 67 -4.52 -10.66 3.89
C ALA A 67 -3.74 -11.79 3.20
N ARG A 68 -3.32 -11.54 1.94
CA ARG A 68 -2.61 -12.51 1.09
C ARG A 68 -1.62 -11.80 0.17
N PRO A 69 -0.64 -12.53 -0.38
CA PRO A 69 0.32 -11.94 -1.31
C PRO A 69 -0.26 -11.67 -2.70
N GLN A 70 -1.33 -12.38 -3.11
CA GLN A 70 -1.94 -12.21 -4.42
C GLN A 70 -2.82 -10.94 -4.46
N ILE A 71 -2.82 -10.26 -5.60
CA ILE A 71 -3.77 -9.17 -5.86
C ILE A 71 -5.17 -9.77 -6.06
N VAL A 72 -6.15 -9.18 -5.38
CA VAL A 72 -7.56 -9.56 -5.48
C VAL A 72 -8.29 -8.47 -6.25
N VAL A 73 -9.02 -8.85 -7.30
CA VAL A 73 -9.85 -7.93 -8.09
C VAL A 73 -11.29 -8.42 -8.11
N ARG A 74 -12.23 -7.49 -8.11
CA ARG A 74 -13.65 -7.79 -8.27
C ARG A 74 -13.98 -7.98 -9.75
N THR A 75 -14.70 -9.04 -10.07
CA THR A 75 -15.16 -9.34 -11.44
C THR A 75 -16.61 -8.99 -11.65
N ASP A 76 -17.46 -9.20 -10.61
CA ASP A 76 -18.86 -8.80 -10.60
C ASP A 76 -19.36 -8.61 -9.15
N ASP A 77 -20.66 -8.45 -8.96
CA ASP A 77 -21.26 -8.16 -7.66
C ASP A 77 -21.02 -9.27 -6.61
N THR A 78 -20.78 -10.49 -7.06
CA THR A 78 -20.69 -11.68 -6.19
C THR A 78 -19.33 -12.34 -6.21
N ARG A 79 -18.46 -12.04 -7.19
CA ARG A 79 -17.21 -12.76 -7.42
C ARG A 79 -15.99 -11.85 -7.36
N VAL A 80 -14.90 -12.43 -6.89
CA VAL A 80 -13.56 -11.87 -6.93
C VAL A 80 -12.60 -12.89 -7.54
N ASP A 81 -11.61 -12.40 -8.29
CA ASP A 81 -10.50 -13.20 -8.78
C ASP A 81 -9.27 -12.97 -7.90
N ILE A 82 -8.60 -14.06 -7.56
CA ILE A 82 -7.30 -14.08 -6.89
C ILE A 82 -6.25 -14.29 -7.98
N LEU A 83 -5.40 -13.31 -8.22
CA LEU A 83 -4.46 -13.32 -9.33
C LEU A 83 -3.17 -14.04 -8.92
N GLU A 84 -3.00 -15.28 -9.34
CA GLU A 84 -1.87 -16.12 -8.91
C GLU A 84 -0.51 -15.58 -9.38
N GLN A 85 -0.46 -14.91 -10.53
CA GLN A 85 0.77 -14.38 -11.11
C GLN A 85 1.00 -12.88 -10.83
N ASP A 86 0.04 -12.19 -10.20
CA ASP A 86 0.15 -10.78 -9.84
C ASP A 86 0.13 -10.66 -8.31
N ARG A 87 1.27 -10.32 -7.73
CA ARG A 87 1.47 -10.37 -6.28
C ARG A 87 2.01 -9.05 -5.74
N TRP A 88 1.70 -8.76 -4.52
CA TRP A 88 2.37 -7.72 -3.76
C TRP A 88 3.82 -8.10 -3.47
N SER A 89 4.74 -7.14 -3.43
CA SER A 89 6.16 -7.37 -3.13
C SER A 89 6.40 -7.71 -1.65
N ALA A 90 5.46 -7.32 -0.78
CA ALA A 90 5.39 -7.71 0.62
C ALA A 90 3.94 -8.07 0.99
N PRO A 91 3.63 -8.64 2.16
CA PRO A 91 2.25 -8.80 2.61
C PRO A 91 1.46 -7.50 2.49
N PHE A 92 0.23 -7.57 1.95
CA PHE A 92 -0.55 -6.38 1.57
C PHE A 92 -0.73 -5.36 2.71
N ASN A 93 -0.94 -5.81 3.93
CA ASN A 93 -1.01 -4.94 5.11
C ASN A 93 0.29 -4.16 5.35
N ASN A 94 1.46 -4.75 5.04
CA ASN A 94 2.76 -4.07 5.15
C ASN A 94 2.95 -3.06 4.02
N GLU A 95 2.62 -3.43 2.77
CA GLU A 95 2.61 -2.50 1.62
C GLU A 95 1.77 -1.27 1.92
N LEU A 96 0.55 -1.48 2.43
CA LEU A 96 -0.38 -0.41 2.76
C LEU A 96 0.15 0.47 3.91
N ARG A 97 0.66 -0.15 4.96
CA ARG A 97 1.27 0.56 6.10
C ARG A 97 2.46 1.40 5.66
N ASP A 98 3.38 0.85 4.88
CA ASP A 98 4.60 1.53 4.47
C ASP A 98 4.30 2.67 3.47
N ALA A 99 3.33 2.48 2.57
CA ALA A 99 2.86 3.52 1.66
C ALA A 99 2.18 4.68 2.41
N LEU A 100 1.32 4.39 3.39
CA LEU A 100 0.70 5.41 4.24
C LEU A 100 1.73 6.15 5.08
N ALA A 101 2.65 5.44 5.74
CA ALA A 101 3.70 6.04 6.56
C ALA A 101 4.58 7.00 5.76
N SER A 102 5.05 6.55 4.59
CA SER A 102 5.85 7.40 3.68
C SER A 102 5.03 8.58 3.17
N GLY A 103 3.77 8.34 2.79
CA GLY A 103 2.87 9.38 2.29
C GLY A 103 2.62 10.49 3.31
N VAL A 104 2.33 10.14 4.56
CA VAL A 104 2.10 11.09 5.66
C VAL A 104 3.41 11.78 6.06
N ALA A 105 4.51 11.02 6.18
CA ALA A 105 5.82 11.60 6.53
C ALA A 105 6.25 12.66 5.53
N ASN A 106 6.13 12.39 4.23
CA ASN A 106 6.50 13.34 3.17
C ASN A 106 5.67 14.63 3.22
N ARG A 107 4.35 14.53 3.44
CA ARG A 107 3.44 15.69 3.49
C ARG A 107 3.68 16.59 4.69
N LEU A 108 4.04 16.00 5.82
CA LEU A 108 4.25 16.72 7.08
C LEU A 108 5.71 17.13 7.29
N GLY A 109 6.65 16.66 6.47
CA GLY A 109 8.08 16.73 6.78
C GLY A 109 8.37 15.98 8.09
N ALA A 110 7.62 14.92 8.40
CA ALA A 110 7.68 14.20 9.66
C ALA A 110 8.68 13.05 9.60
N VAL A 111 9.16 12.63 10.77
CA VAL A 111 9.97 11.42 10.94
C VAL A 111 9.06 10.27 11.41
N ASP A 112 9.04 9.18 10.67
CA ASP A 112 8.41 7.93 11.12
C ASP A 112 9.33 7.21 12.13
N VAL A 113 8.88 7.14 13.38
CA VAL A 113 9.64 6.54 14.48
C VAL A 113 9.25 5.09 14.76
N THR A 114 8.43 4.49 13.92
CA THR A 114 7.91 3.11 14.13
C THR A 114 9.05 2.08 14.27
N ARG A 115 10.14 2.26 13.52
CA ARG A 115 11.30 1.34 13.53
C ARG A 115 12.55 1.93 14.19
N GLY A 116 12.60 3.23 14.42
CA GLY A 116 13.79 3.94 14.89
C GLY A 116 13.81 4.32 16.36
N GLY A 117 12.76 3.99 17.11
CA GLY A 117 12.58 4.38 18.51
C GLY A 117 12.01 5.80 18.67
N ARG A 118 11.35 6.04 19.79
CA ARG A 118 10.67 7.31 20.08
C ARG A 118 11.64 8.35 20.63
N PRO A 119 11.52 9.60 20.20
CA PRO A 119 12.30 10.69 20.79
C PRO A 119 11.88 10.93 22.24
N VAL A 120 12.87 11.29 23.07
CA VAL A 120 12.60 11.65 24.47
C VAL A 120 12.05 13.07 24.52
N ASN A 121 10.99 13.28 25.29
CA ASN A 121 10.34 14.59 25.53
C ASN A 121 9.79 15.30 24.27
N GLN A 122 9.45 14.54 23.24
CA GLN A 122 8.79 15.06 22.04
C GLN A 122 7.44 14.35 21.82
N PRO A 123 6.38 15.07 21.42
CA PRO A 123 5.12 14.43 21.13
C PRO A 123 5.21 13.57 19.87
N VAL A 124 4.66 12.37 19.95
CA VAL A 124 4.54 11.44 18.81
C VAL A 124 3.06 11.27 18.48
N TYR A 125 2.71 11.41 17.22
CA TYR A 125 1.37 11.14 16.71
C TYR A 125 1.27 9.66 16.31
N ARG A 126 0.59 8.88 17.15
CA ARG A 126 0.32 7.47 16.89
C ARG A 126 -0.89 7.36 15.99
N ILE A 127 -0.73 6.71 14.84
CA ILE A 127 -1.72 6.58 13.78
C ILE A 127 -2.08 5.10 13.66
N ILE A 128 -3.33 4.77 13.93
CA ILE A 128 -3.91 3.44 13.75
C ILE A 128 -4.84 3.53 12.54
N VAL A 129 -4.64 2.69 11.53
CA VAL A 129 -5.46 2.68 10.32
C VAL A 129 -6.11 1.32 10.14
N GLU A 130 -7.38 1.32 9.75
CA GLU A 130 -8.16 0.17 9.33
C GLU A 130 -8.61 0.38 7.88
N LEU A 131 -8.24 -0.55 6.99
CA LEU A 131 -8.88 -0.68 5.68
C LEU A 131 -10.16 -1.49 5.87
N ARG A 132 -11.32 -0.86 5.74
CA ARG A 132 -12.62 -1.50 5.97
C ARG A 132 -13.15 -2.21 4.73
N GLN A 133 -12.91 -1.61 3.57
CA GLN A 133 -13.32 -2.13 2.28
C GLN A 133 -12.29 -1.75 1.22
N LEU A 134 -12.06 -2.65 0.28
CA LEU A 134 -11.34 -2.40 -0.95
C LEU A 134 -11.91 -3.31 -2.03
N ASP A 135 -12.49 -2.70 -3.04
CA ASP A 135 -12.96 -3.35 -4.25
C ASP A 135 -12.31 -2.69 -5.46
N ALA A 136 -11.58 -3.46 -6.23
CA ALA A 136 -10.87 -2.96 -7.40
C ALA A 136 -11.32 -3.72 -8.65
N VAL A 137 -11.78 -2.99 -9.66
CA VAL A 137 -12.31 -3.52 -10.92
C VAL A 137 -11.39 -3.12 -12.06
N LYS A 138 -10.92 -4.09 -12.84
CA LYS A 138 -10.10 -3.84 -14.04
C LYS A 138 -10.88 -2.98 -15.05
N GLY A 139 -10.29 -1.88 -15.51
CA GLY A 139 -10.95 -0.96 -16.44
C GLY A 139 -12.16 -0.21 -15.85
N GLY A 140 -12.38 -0.31 -14.54
CA GLY A 140 -13.48 0.33 -13.84
C GLY A 140 -12.98 1.32 -12.78
N LYS A 141 -13.09 0.96 -11.52
CA LYS A 141 -12.69 1.81 -10.39
C LYS A 141 -12.06 1.00 -9.26
N VAL A 142 -11.32 1.68 -8.41
CA VAL A 142 -10.98 1.28 -7.05
C VAL A 142 -11.93 2.00 -6.11
N ASP A 143 -12.65 1.25 -5.28
CA ASP A 143 -13.56 1.75 -4.25
C ASP A 143 -13.03 1.28 -2.90
N ALA A 144 -12.61 2.22 -2.05
CA ALA A 144 -11.96 1.91 -0.79
C ALA A 144 -12.55 2.74 0.35
N SER A 145 -12.66 2.12 1.53
CA SER A 145 -13.11 2.79 2.74
C SER A 145 -12.10 2.55 3.86
N PHE A 146 -11.65 3.64 4.46
CA PHE A 146 -10.68 3.64 5.54
C PHE A 146 -11.27 4.26 6.81
N GLY A 147 -10.79 3.78 7.95
CA GLY A 147 -10.95 4.43 9.24
C GLY A 147 -9.57 4.65 9.86
N TRP A 148 -9.41 5.74 10.63
CA TRP A 148 -8.19 5.92 11.41
C TRP A 148 -8.46 6.60 12.74
N THR A 149 -7.55 6.34 13.66
CA THR A 149 -7.47 7.03 14.95
C THR A 149 -6.07 7.60 15.09
N ILE A 150 -5.98 8.88 15.44
CA ILE A 150 -4.72 9.54 15.76
C ILE A 150 -4.75 9.91 17.24
N THR A 151 -3.69 9.57 17.97
CA THR A 151 -3.52 9.95 19.37
C THR A 151 -2.17 10.63 19.56
N ARG A 152 -2.16 11.77 20.20
CA ARG A 152 -0.94 12.47 20.56
C ARG A 152 -0.44 11.99 21.92
N SER A 153 0.86 11.67 22.03
CA SER A 153 1.42 10.96 23.19
C SER A 153 1.55 11.78 24.47
N ASP A 154 1.59 13.11 24.37
CA ASP A 154 1.86 14.02 25.51
C ASP A 154 0.60 14.51 26.24
N ASN A 155 -0.53 14.62 25.58
CA ASN A 155 -1.76 15.18 26.14
C ASN A 155 -3.02 14.35 25.86
N SER A 156 -2.87 13.17 25.24
CA SER A 156 -3.96 12.26 24.87
C SER A 156 -5.01 12.89 23.94
N ALA A 157 -4.71 14.02 23.29
CA ALA A 157 -5.58 14.56 22.24
C ALA A 157 -5.71 13.52 21.15
N SER A 158 -6.93 13.26 20.72
CA SER A 158 -7.23 12.22 19.74
C SER A 158 -8.23 12.67 18.69
N SER A 159 -8.18 12.03 17.53
CA SER A 159 -9.13 12.16 16.44
C SER A 159 -9.53 10.80 15.92
N VAL A 160 -10.78 10.63 15.54
CA VAL A 160 -11.29 9.40 14.91
C VAL A 160 -12.04 9.79 13.64
N CYS A 161 -11.54 9.35 12.49
CA CYS A 161 -12.08 9.74 11.19
C CYS A 161 -12.35 8.54 10.29
N ARG A 162 -13.12 8.78 9.22
CA ARG A 162 -13.39 7.84 8.14
C ARG A 162 -13.33 8.57 6.81
N LEU A 163 -12.92 7.85 5.76
CA LEU A 163 -12.90 8.37 4.40
C LEU A 163 -13.25 7.24 3.43
N ALA A 164 -14.18 7.51 2.53
CA ALA A 164 -14.42 6.69 1.34
C ALA A 164 -13.75 7.36 0.14
N VAL A 165 -13.02 6.57 -0.64
CA VAL A 165 -12.26 7.03 -1.81
C VAL A 165 -12.66 6.19 -3.01
N VAL A 166 -12.94 6.87 -4.12
CA VAL A 166 -13.22 6.22 -5.41
C VAL A 166 -12.23 6.76 -6.43
N GLU A 167 -11.42 5.85 -7.01
CA GLU A 167 -10.41 6.19 -8.00
C GLU A 167 -10.68 5.47 -9.31
N PRO A 168 -10.66 6.15 -10.46
CA PRO A 168 -10.81 5.49 -11.76
C PRO A 168 -9.59 4.61 -12.06
N VAL A 169 -9.83 3.46 -12.69
CA VAL A 169 -8.78 2.56 -13.19
C VAL A 169 -8.55 2.83 -14.67
N SER A 170 -7.35 3.25 -15.04
CA SER A 170 -6.96 3.48 -16.41
C SER A 170 -6.51 2.17 -17.08
N GLY A 171 -7.11 1.79 -18.19
CA GLY A 171 -6.79 0.56 -18.93
C GLY A 171 -7.33 -0.71 -18.25
N ALA A 172 -7.26 -1.82 -18.98
CA ALA A 172 -7.79 -3.13 -18.55
C ALA A 172 -6.77 -3.99 -17.77
N GLY A 173 -5.54 -3.51 -17.58
CA GLY A 173 -4.44 -4.24 -16.95
C GLY A 173 -4.40 -4.05 -15.43
N ILE A 174 -3.58 -4.89 -14.77
CA ILE A 174 -3.35 -4.80 -13.31
C ILE A 174 -2.58 -3.54 -12.95
N ASP A 175 -1.71 -3.05 -13.81
CA ASP A 175 -0.96 -1.80 -13.58
C ASP A 175 -1.90 -0.62 -13.31
N GLY A 176 -3.00 -0.51 -14.09
CA GLY A 176 -4.02 0.52 -13.87
C GLY A 176 -4.75 0.36 -12.53
N VAL A 177 -5.01 -0.88 -12.11
CA VAL A 177 -5.60 -1.19 -10.79
C VAL A 177 -4.66 -0.75 -9.68
N VAL A 178 -3.39 -1.12 -9.75
CA VAL A 178 -2.38 -0.74 -8.73
C VAL A 178 -2.22 0.78 -8.68
N GLN A 179 -2.15 1.47 -9.82
CA GLN A 179 -2.11 2.94 -9.86
C GLN A 179 -3.37 3.57 -9.23
N GLY A 180 -4.55 3.00 -9.44
CA GLY A 180 -5.78 3.42 -8.76
C GLY A 180 -5.67 3.26 -7.25
N MET A 181 -5.15 2.13 -6.78
CA MET A 181 -4.90 1.88 -5.35
C MET A 181 -3.86 2.86 -4.78
N GLN A 182 -2.78 3.15 -5.51
CA GLN A 182 -1.78 4.15 -5.10
C GLN A 182 -2.40 5.54 -4.92
N ARG A 183 -3.29 5.97 -5.83
CA ARG A 183 -4.00 7.25 -5.69
C ARG A 183 -4.96 7.23 -4.50
N ALA A 184 -5.69 6.14 -4.28
CA ALA A 184 -6.55 6.02 -3.11
C ALA A 184 -5.75 6.14 -1.79
N VAL A 185 -4.60 5.48 -1.71
CA VAL A 185 -3.68 5.58 -0.55
C VAL A 185 -3.14 7.01 -0.40
N ALA A 186 -2.82 7.69 -1.50
CA ALA A 186 -2.37 9.08 -1.47
C ALA A 186 -3.44 10.01 -0.89
N ASN A 187 -4.71 9.87 -1.30
CA ASN A 187 -5.82 10.66 -0.76
C ASN A 187 -6.03 10.44 0.74
N VAL A 188 -5.89 9.19 1.19
CA VAL A 188 -5.97 8.87 2.63
C VAL A 188 -4.80 9.48 3.39
N ALA A 189 -3.58 9.45 2.84
CA ALA A 189 -2.42 10.10 3.45
C ALA A 189 -2.56 11.62 3.53
N ASP A 190 -3.22 12.27 2.55
CA ASP A 190 -3.58 13.69 2.59
C ASP A 190 -4.53 13.99 3.76
N ALA A 191 -5.59 13.20 3.90
CA ALA A 191 -6.58 13.37 4.96
C ALA A 191 -5.97 13.15 6.36
N ILE A 192 -5.16 12.09 6.54
CA ILE A 192 -4.44 11.83 7.80
C ILE A 192 -3.49 13.00 8.13
N SER A 193 -2.77 13.52 7.13
CA SER A 193 -1.84 14.64 7.33
C SER A 193 -2.54 15.92 7.74
N ALA A 194 -3.70 16.22 7.17
CA ALA A 194 -4.55 17.34 7.56
C ALA A 194 -5.03 17.18 9.02
N ASP A 195 -5.43 15.98 9.41
CA ASP A 195 -5.89 15.66 10.76
C ASP A 195 -4.76 15.80 11.81
N VAL A 196 -3.55 15.29 11.52
CA VAL A 196 -2.35 15.51 12.37
C VAL A 196 -2.05 17.00 12.51
N THR A 197 -2.17 17.78 11.43
CA THR A 197 -1.92 19.22 11.45
C THR A 197 -2.94 19.94 12.32
N ALA A 198 -4.22 19.56 12.28
CA ALA A 198 -5.27 20.10 13.14
C ALA A 198 -5.00 19.80 14.62
N LEU A 199 -4.63 18.55 14.95
CA LEU A 199 -4.27 18.18 16.32
C LEU A 199 -3.03 18.92 16.83
N ARG A 200 -2.02 19.20 15.96
CA ARG A 200 -0.88 20.05 16.30
C ARG A 200 -1.31 21.45 16.69
N ALA A 201 -2.29 22.00 15.99
CA ALA A 201 -2.82 23.34 16.24
C ALA A 201 -3.77 23.39 17.45
N GLY A 202 -3.96 22.30 18.20
CA GLY A 202 -4.89 22.22 19.32
C GLY A 202 -6.36 22.25 18.90
N LYS A 203 -6.64 22.01 17.60
CA LYS A 203 -7.99 21.87 17.06
C LYS A 203 -8.44 20.42 17.17
N GLY A 204 -9.74 20.17 17.32
CA GLY A 204 -10.29 18.83 17.16
C GLY A 204 -10.00 18.27 15.77
N GLY A 205 -10.06 16.94 15.63
CA GLY A 205 -9.83 16.29 14.34
C GLY A 205 -10.68 16.86 13.21
N VAL A 206 -10.09 17.05 12.05
CA VAL A 206 -10.77 17.54 10.84
C VAL A 206 -10.97 16.34 9.92
N CYS A 207 -12.09 15.63 10.10
CA CYS A 207 -12.47 14.58 9.18
C CYS A 207 -12.96 15.21 7.86
N SER A 208 -12.25 14.95 6.75
CA SER A 208 -12.79 15.19 5.42
C SER A 208 -13.89 14.18 5.14
N SER A 209 -15.10 14.63 4.90
CA SER A 209 -16.25 13.83 4.44
C SER A 209 -16.27 13.76 2.93
#